data_8b11b3fc9fe885a97f34f103ee428e9b
#
_entry.id   8b11b3fc9fe885a97f34f103ee428e9b
#
_cell.length_a   1.000
_cell.length_b   1.000
_cell.length_c   1.000
_cell.angle_alpha   90.00
_cell.angle_beta   90.00
_cell.angle_gamma   90.00
#
_symmetry.space_group_name_H-M   'P 1'
#
loop_
_entity.id
_entity.type
_entity.pdbx_description
1 polymer ?
#
loop_
_entity_poly.entity_id
_entity_poly.type
_entity_poly.pdbx_seq_one_letter_code
_entity_poly.pdbx_strand_id
1 'polypeptide(L)'
;VETKELYYPQISAQAGSYTFEEGVELEIYSSKSSYYDWAKIRFTSQFRQKLSLKKKDPATIQLGYDGTLEDVFTGFVSGNYDGGTYANEVALKDEMLLMEETIINDTFLDTTPQELISYFLAQAGLSKMKLSSKTYPTRKMLPIRKQTAVQAINAVNAAWGLRVPFFFSGGVFYWDEKPEQKKVYTFERGVNILNLRRAGGVWELETVSAPFIKHSHKINLIHPQVSGEVEVSKVVSKTNDSGFIRTYIYF
;
A
#
# COMPACT_ATOMS: atom_id res chain seq x y z
N VAL A 1 -19.14 20.04 -11.19
CA VAL A 1 -18.34 18.78 -11.07
C VAL A 1 -17.74 18.52 -12.44
N GLU A 2 -16.43 18.51 -12.54
CA GLU A 2 -15.75 18.18 -13.78
C GLU A 2 -15.81 16.65 -13.97
N THR A 3 -16.49 16.19 -15.02
CA THR A 3 -16.55 14.77 -15.39
C THR A 3 -15.43 14.49 -16.37
N LYS A 4 -14.57 13.54 -16.04
CA LYS A 4 -13.50 13.04 -16.94
C LYS A 4 -13.91 11.68 -17.46
N GLU A 5 -14.01 11.52 -18.76
CA GLU A 5 -14.13 10.20 -19.39
C GLU A 5 -12.75 9.53 -19.42
N LEU A 6 -12.71 8.23 -19.17
CA LEU A 6 -11.48 7.45 -19.07
C LEU A 6 -11.56 6.29 -20.07
N TYR A 7 -10.58 6.22 -20.97
CA TYR A 7 -10.50 5.21 -22.02
C TYR A 7 -9.21 4.40 -21.89
N TYR A 8 -9.19 3.24 -22.53
CA TYR A 8 -8.00 2.38 -22.65
C TYR A 8 -7.28 2.12 -21.32
N PRO A 9 -7.91 1.33 -20.40
CA PRO A 9 -7.27 0.96 -19.16
C PRO A 9 -5.96 0.19 -19.43
N GLN A 10 -4.91 0.54 -18.71
CA GLN A 10 -3.57 -0.01 -18.87
C GLN A 10 -3.01 -0.48 -17.55
N ILE A 11 -2.18 -1.50 -17.63
CA ILE A 11 -1.42 -2.04 -16.50
C ILE A 11 0.06 -2.05 -16.86
N SER A 12 0.92 -1.86 -15.87
CA SER A 12 2.33 -2.17 -15.95
C SER A 12 2.78 -2.72 -14.59
N ALA A 13 3.25 -3.95 -14.56
CA ALA A 13 3.75 -4.59 -13.36
C ALA A 13 5.22 -4.94 -13.55
N GLN A 14 6.10 -4.35 -12.74
CA GLN A 14 7.52 -4.63 -12.74
C GLN A 14 7.90 -5.43 -11.50
N ALA A 15 8.73 -6.46 -11.69
CA ALA A 15 9.36 -7.21 -10.60
C ALA A 15 10.80 -7.54 -11.02
N GLY A 16 11.78 -7.00 -10.30
CA GLY A 16 13.19 -7.07 -10.67
C GLY A 16 13.42 -6.51 -12.07
N SER A 17 13.97 -7.34 -12.95
CA SER A 17 14.23 -7.00 -14.36
C SER A 17 13.06 -7.32 -15.32
N TYR A 18 11.96 -7.86 -14.81
CA TYR A 18 10.82 -8.26 -15.63
C TYR A 18 9.73 -7.18 -15.59
N THR A 19 9.12 -6.94 -16.75
CA THR A 19 7.95 -6.05 -16.89
C THR A 19 6.84 -6.81 -17.59
N PHE A 20 5.63 -6.70 -17.06
CA PHE A 20 4.42 -7.36 -17.55
C PHE A 20 3.36 -6.29 -17.82
N GLU A 21 2.92 -6.18 -19.05
CA GLU A 21 1.86 -5.26 -19.49
C GLU A 21 0.58 -6.02 -19.86
N GLU A 22 0.71 -7.35 -20.06
CA GLU A 22 -0.37 -8.27 -20.39
C GLU A 22 -0.07 -9.70 -19.92
N GLY A 23 -1.04 -10.59 -19.96
CA GLY A 23 -0.86 -12.00 -19.60
C GLY A 23 -0.71 -12.25 -18.10
N VAL A 24 -1.07 -11.29 -17.27
CA VAL A 24 -1.03 -11.40 -15.82
C VAL A 24 -2.33 -10.93 -15.18
N GLU A 25 -2.68 -11.54 -14.07
CA GLU A 25 -3.69 -11.06 -13.14
C GLU A 25 -2.99 -10.38 -11.95
N LEU A 26 -3.49 -9.23 -11.58
CA LEU A 26 -2.95 -8.45 -10.45
C LEU A 26 -3.98 -8.40 -9.33
N GLU A 27 -3.52 -8.57 -8.11
CA GLU A 27 -4.28 -8.26 -6.91
C GLU A 27 -3.42 -7.36 -6.01
N ILE A 28 -3.89 -6.14 -5.77
CA ILE A 28 -3.18 -5.13 -4.98
C ILE A 28 -4.05 -4.80 -3.78
N TYR A 29 -3.49 -4.92 -2.59
CA TYR A 29 -4.16 -4.69 -1.32
C TYR A 29 -3.45 -3.56 -0.57
N SER A 30 -4.20 -2.53 -0.19
CA SER A 30 -3.71 -1.40 0.59
C SER A 30 -4.72 -1.03 1.67
N SER A 31 -4.29 -0.94 2.94
CA SER A 31 -5.20 -0.72 4.07
C SER A 31 -4.54 0.02 5.23
N LYS A 32 -5.24 1.03 5.77
CA LYS A 32 -4.77 1.74 6.97
C LYS A 32 -4.77 0.91 8.26
N SER A 33 -5.48 -0.21 8.27
CA SER A 33 -5.51 -1.13 9.41
C SER A 33 -4.46 -2.24 9.33
N SER A 34 -3.80 -2.39 8.18
CA SER A 34 -2.65 -3.24 8.00
C SER A 34 -1.38 -2.39 8.08
N TYR A 35 -0.34 -2.86 8.76
CA TYR A 35 0.92 -2.13 8.80
C TYR A 35 1.74 -2.29 7.51
N TYR A 36 1.33 -3.16 6.57
CA TYR A 36 1.93 -3.32 5.25
C TYR A 36 0.88 -3.49 4.16
N ASP A 37 1.22 -3.02 2.98
CA ASP A 37 0.52 -3.27 1.75
C ASP A 37 1.19 -4.43 1.00
N TRP A 38 0.40 -5.16 0.21
CA TRP A 38 0.92 -6.28 -0.56
C TRP A 38 0.28 -6.34 -1.95
N ALA A 39 0.97 -6.99 -2.86
CA ALA A 39 0.43 -7.30 -4.17
C ALA A 39 0.83 -8.70 -4.63
N LYS A 40 0.09 -9.22 -5.59
CA LYS A 40 0.33 -10.50 -6.25
C LYS A 40 0.26 -10.32 -7.75
N ILE A 41 1.24 -10.90 -8.43
CA ILE A 41 1.26 -11.04 -9.89
C ILE A 41 1.03 -12.53 -10.17
N ARG A 42 -0.13 -12.89 -10.72
CA ARG A 42 -0.46 -14.26 -11.13
C ARG A 42 -0.31 -14.38 -12.63
N PHE A 43 0.34 -15.44 -13.06
CA PHE A 43 0.56 -15.72 -14.47
C PHE A 43 -0.57 -16.57 -15.04
N THR A 44 -1.06 -16.20 -16.21
CA THR A 44 -2.05 -17.00 -16.93
C THR A 44 -1.44 -18.34 -17.37
N SER A 45 -2.28 -19.32 -17.71
CA SER A 45 -1.83 -20.64 -18.16
C SER A 45 -0.98 -20.61 -19.43
N GLN A 46 -1.03 -19.52 -20.18
CA GLN A 46 -0.22 -19.31 -21.39
C GLN A 46 1.22 -18.84 -21.08
N PHE A 47 1.46 -18.33 -19.88
CA PHE A 47 2.79 -17.87 -19.48
C PHE A 47 3.70 -19.08 -19.22
N ARG A 48 4.80 -19.18 -19.96
CA ARG A 48 5.74 -20.32 -19.92
C ARG A 48 7.18 -19.91 -19.62
N GLN A 49 7.40 -18.65 -19.26
CA GLN A 49 8.74 -18.19 -18.95
C GLN A 49 9.15 -18.56 -17.53
N LYS A 50 10.40 -18.94 -17.38
CA LYS A 50 11.02 -19.13 -16.07
C LYS A 50 11.46 -17.78 -15.54
N LEU A 51 11.04 -17.44 -14.34
CA LEU A 51 11.48 -16.24 -13.65
C LEU A 51 12.68 -16.55 -12.77
N SER A 52 13.57 -15.58 -12.65
CA SER A 52 14.67 -15.61 -11.69
C SER A 52 14.59 -14.30 -10.90
N LEU A 53 13.86 -14.35 -9.78
CA LEU A 53 13.65 -13.22 -8.89
C LEU A 53 14.16 -13.58 -7.50
N LYS A 54 14.79 -12.62 -6.86
CA LYS A 54 15.26 -12.74 -5.49
C LYS A 54 14.40 -11.93 -4.55
N LYS A 55 14.31 -12.38 -3.34
CA LYS A 55 13.73 -11.56 -2.26
C LYS A 55 14.43 -10.21 -2.22
N LYS A 56 13.66 -9.12 -2.11
CA LYS A 56 14.08 -7.72 -2.17
C LYS A 56 14.41 -7.19 -3.58
N ASP A 57 14.18 -7.93 -4.65
CA ASP A 57 14.16 -7.30 -5.96
C ASP A 57 13.06 -6.23 -5.98
N PRO A 58 13.33 -5.03 -6.53
CA PRO A 58 12.35 -3.96 -6.54
C PRO A 58 11.11 -4.33 -7.36
N ALA A 59 9.96 -3.85 -6.94
CA ALA A 59 8.70 -4.09 -7.63
C ALA A 59 7.80 -2.86 -7.61
N THR A 60 7.13 -2.61 -8.75
CA THR A 60 6.19 -1.51 -8.91
C THR A 60 5.01 -1.98 -9.73
N ILE A 61 3.79 -1.61 -9.34
CA ILE A 61 2.60 -1.83 -10.16
C ILE A 61 1.96 -0.49 -10.43
N GLN A 62 1.69 -0.26 -11.70
CA GLN A 62 1.05 0.94 -12.21
C GLN A 62 -0.26 0.58 -12.89
N LEU A 63 -1.27 1.37 -12.66
CA LEU A 63 -2.56 1.31 -13.35
C LEU A 63 -2.88 2.68 -13.90
N GLY A 64 -3.59 2.74 -15.02
CA GLY A 64 -3.95 4.04 -15.59
C GLY A 64 -4.83 3.95 -16.82
N TYR A 65 -4.91 5.06 -17.52
CA TYR A 65 -5.74 5.26 -18.70
C TYR A 65 -5.03 6.16 -19.71
N ASP A 66 -5.29 5.94 -20.98
CA ASP A 66 -4.85 6.83 -22.07
C ASP A 66 -3.35 7.14 -22.05
N GLY A 67 -2.52 6.16 -21.69
CA GLY A 67 -1.06 6.34 -21.59
C GLY A 67 -0.58 7.03 -20.30
N THR A 68 -1.47 7.41 -19.40
CA THR A 68 -1.10 7.99 -18.11
C THR A 68 -1.22 6.91 -17.02
N LEU A 69 -0.09 6.47 -16.49
CA LEU A 69 -0.01 5.46 -15.43
C LEU A 69 0.27 6.11 -14.07
N GLU A 70 -0.34 5.58 -13.02
CA GLU A 70 -0.12 5.98 -11.64
C GLU A 70 0.41 4.79 -10.81
N ASP A 71 1.37 5.03 -9.94
CA ASP A 71 1.87 4.02 -9.00
C ASP A 71 0.78 3.66 -8.00
N VAL A 72 0.27 2.42 -8.09
CA VAL A 72 -0.69 1.86 -7.14
C VAL A 72 -0.04 0.98 -6.10
N PHE A 73 1.16 0.48 -6.39
CA PHE A 73 1.99 -0.29 -5.47
C PHE A 73 3.47 -0.05 -5.75
N THR A 74 4.24 0.13 -4.68
CA THR A 74 5.70 0.13 -4.68
C THR A 74 6.18 -0.80 -3.57
N GLY A 75 7.32 -1.45 -3.76
CA GLY A 75 7.88 -2.36 -2.77
C GLY A 75 8.86 -3.35 -3.37
N PHE A 76 8.81 -4.57 -2.90
CA PHE A 76 9.81 -5.60 -3.18
C PHE A 76 9.17 -6.97 -3.36
N VAL A 77 9.86 -7.83 -4.10
CA VAL A 77 9.59 -9.26 -4.16
C VAL A 77 9.78 -9.86 -2.77
N SER A 78 8.75 -10.55 -2.24
CA SER A 78 8.74 -11.04 -0.87
C SER A 78 9.37 -12.43 -0.67
N GLY A 79 9.65 -13.15 -1.77
CA GLY A 79 10.23 -14.49 -1.76
C GLY A 79 11.34 -14.66 -2.81
N ASN A 80 11.93 -15.86 -2.85
CA ASN A 80 12.85 -16.23 -3.91
C ASN A 80 12.13 -17.09 -4.94
N TYR A 81 12.30 -16.76 -6.21
CA TYR A 81 11.76 -17.48 -7.36
C TYR A 81 12.96 -17.87 -8.25
N ASP A 82 13.42 -19.09 -8.15
CA ASP A 82 14.50 -19.58 -8.98
C ASP A 82 13.99 -20.10 -10.33
N GLY A 83 14.80 -20.02 -11.35
CA GLY A 83 14.46 -20.43 -12.71
C GLY A 83 14.22 -21.96 -12.88
N GLY A 84 14.17 -22.74 -11.80
CA GLY A 84 13.96 -24.18 -11.80
C GLY A 84 12.51 -24.61 -11.98
N THR A 85 11.58 -23.81 -11.45
CA THR A 85 10.13 -24.05 -11.51
C THR A 85 9.41 -22.90 -12.19
N TYR A 86 8.27 -23.18 -12.82
CA TYR A 86 7.40 -22.13 -13.32
C TYR A 86 6.71 -21.44 -12.14
N ALA A 87 6.92 -20.16 -11.96
CA ALA A 87 6.17 -19.39 -10.98
C ALA A 87 4.73 -19.21 -11.45
N ASN A 88 3.76 -19.65 -10.65
CA ASN A 88 2.34 -19.36 -10.90
C ASN A 88 1.94 -18.00 -10.34
N GLU A 89 2.63 -17.54 -9.31
CA GLU A 89 2.37 -16.28 -8.61
C GLU A 89 3.68 -15.71 -8.07
N VAL A 90 3.86 -14.40 -8.17
CA VAL A 90 4.90 -13.64 -7.47
C VAL A 90 4.23 -12.76 -6.43
N ALA A 91 4.63 -12.94 -5.18
CA ALA A 91 4.14 -12.16 -4.06
C ALA A 91 5.07 -10.96 -3.80
N LEU A 92 4.46 -9.80 -3.61
CA LEU A 92 5.13 -8.52 -3.38
C LEU A 92 4.70 -7.96 -2.02
N LYS A 93 5.60 -7.24 -1.38
CA LYS A 93 5.36 -6.53 -0.13
C LYS A 93 5.98 -5.13 -0.21
N ASP A 94 5.32 -4.16 0.38
CA ASP A 94 5.83 -2.79 0.43
C ASP A 94 7.17 -2.68 1.21
N GLU A 95 7.63 -1.48 1.43
CA GLU A 95 8.90 -1.18 2.11
C GLU A 95 8.95 -1.72 3.55
N MET A 96 7.82 -2.14 4.12
CA MET A 96 7.76 -2.79 5.43
C MET A 96 8.56 -4.10 5.47
N LEU A 97 8.77 -4.76 4.31
CA LEU A 97 9.67 -5.90 4.19
C LEU A 97 11.07 -5.59 4.72
N LEU A 98 11.60 -4.41 4.40
CA LEU A 98 12.93 -3.98 4.88
C LEU A 98 12.93 -3.73 6.38
N MET A 99 11.85 -3.12 6.90
CA MET A 99 11.69 -2.86 8.33
C MET A 99 11.58 -4.14 9.17
N GLU A 100 10.93 -5.17 8.62
CA GLU A 100 10.81 -6.48 9.29
C GLU A 100 12.13 -7.24 9.37
N GLU A 101 13.04 -6.99 8.45
CA GLU A 101 14.34 -7.65 8.39
C GLU A 101 15.47 -6.87 9.07
N THR A 102 15.23 -5.59 9.36
CA THR A 102 16.21 -4.75 10.07
C THR A 102 16.11 -4.97 11.56
N ILE A 103 17.21 -5.40 12.17
CA ILE A 103 17.29 -5.65 13.61
C ILE A 103 17.90 -4.45 14.32
N ILE A 104 17.18 -3.94 15.29
CA ILE A 104 17.60 -2.87 16.20
C ILE A 104 18.07 -3.48 17.52
N ASN A 105 19.25 -3.12 17.96
CA ASN A 105 19.83 -3.60 19.22
C ASN A 105 20.66 -2.50 19.87
N ASP A 106 20.00 -1.45 20.38
CA ASP A 106 20.62 -0.26 20.93
C ASP A 106 19.90 0.22 22.18
N THR A 107 20.56 1.08 22.96
CA THR A 107 19.94 1.83 24.05
C THR A 107 20.00 3.31 23.74
N PHE A 108 18.85 3.93 23.67
CA PHE A 108 18.68 5.33 23.31
C PHE A 108 18.53 6.20 24.56
N LEU A 109 19.18 7.35 24.58
CA LEU A 109 19.19 8.28 25.70
C LEU A 109 18.64 9.64 25.26
N ASP A 110 17.84 10.27 26.12
CA ASP A 110 17.31 11.64 25.96
C ASP A 110 16.69 11.89 24.57
N THR A 111 15.81 11.01 24.13
CA THR A 111 15.28 10.98 22.77
C THR A 111 13.74 11.11 22.70
N THR A 112 13.24 11.50 21.56
CA THR A 112 11.83 11.61 21.20
C THR A 112 11.38 10.44 20.30
N PRO A 113 10.06 10.16 20.16
CA PRO A 113 9.56 9.13 19.25
C PRO A 113 10.00 9.35 17.81
N GLN A 114 9.94 10.60 17.33
CA GLN A 114 10.30 10.94 15.95
C GLN A 114 11.76 10.64 15.62
N GLU A 115 12.67 10.98 16.53
CA GLU A 115 14.11 10.70 16.37
C GLU A 115 14.37 9.20 16.28
N LEU A 116 13.73 8.41 17.16
CA LEU A 116 13.85 6.95 17.14
C LEU A 116 13.31 6.33 15.86
N ILE A 117 12.11 6.72 15.42
CA ILE A 117 11.50 6.21 14.21
C ILE A 117 12.33 6.59 12.99
N SER A 118 12.83 7.82 12.91
CA SER A 118 13.76 8.26 11.85
C SER A 118 15.02 7.41 11.82
N TYR A 119 15.60 7.09 12.98
CA TYR A 119 16.75 6.21 13.08
C TYR A 119 16.44 4.79 12.57
N PHE A 120 15.29 4.21 12.96
CA PHE A 120 14.93 2.86 12.53
C PHE A 120 14.72 2.77 11.01
N LEU A 121 14.10 3.80 10.42
CA LEU A 121 13.96 3.89 8.97
C LEU A 121 15.32 4.01 8.28
N ALA A 122 16.21 4.85 8.80
CA ALA A 122 17.56 4.99 8.25
C ALA A 122 18.35 3.67 8.32
N GLN A 123 18.24 2.90 9.42
CA GLN A 123 18.85 1.56 9.52
C GLN A 123 18.29 0.59 8.48
N ALA A 124 17.03 0.73 8.09
CA ALA A 124 16.41 -0.06 7.02
C ALA A 124 16.72 0.48 5.60
N GLY A 125 17.54 1.54 5.48
CA GLY A 125 17.86 2.17 4.20
C GLY A 125 16.74 3.05 3.63
N LEU A 126 15.78 3.47 4.47
CA LEU A 126 14.61 4.25 4.08
C LEU A 126 14.75 5.70 4.54
N SER A 127 14.42 6.65 3.66
CA SER A 127 14.58 8.08 3.93
C SER A 127 13.31 8.90 3.75
N LYS A 128 12.31 8.36 3.02
CA LYS A 128 11.06 9.08 2.77
C LYS A 128 10.08 8.83 3.89
N MET A 129 9.79 9.85 4.69
CA MET A 129 8.88 9.73 5.84
C MET A 129 8.09 11.00 6.10
N LYS A 130 6.88 10.83 6.65
CA LYS A 130 6.08 11.88 7.29
C LYS A 130 5.73 11.42 8.69
N LEU A 131 6.30 12.10 9.69
CA LEU A 131 6.11 11.81 11.10
C LEU A 131 5.22 12.86 11.73
N SER A 132 4.52 12.48 12.78
CA SER A 132 3.66 13.38 13.55
C SER A 132 4.38 14.70 13.89
N SER A 133 3.70 15.81 13.63
CA SER A 133 4.14 17.15 13.99
C SER A 133 3.93 17.49 15.48
N LYS A 134 3.30 16.58 16.24
CA LYS A 134 3.07 16.75 17.67
C LYS A 134 4.38 16.74 18.44
N THR A 135 4.48 17.58 19.45
CA THR A 135 5.62 17.58 20.39
C THR A 135 5.41 16.51 21.44
N TYR A 136 6.39 15.65 21.62
CA TYR A 136 6.42 14.63 22.65
C TYR A 136 7.55 14.91 23.65
N PRO A 137 7.37 14.57 24.94
CA PRO A 137 8.43 14.72 25.92
C PRO A 137 9.59 13.77 25.60
N THR A 138 10.81 14.19 25.87
CA THR A 138 11.99 13.32 25.78
C THR A 138 11.94 12.23 26.84
N ARG A 139 12.45 11.05 26.50
CA ARG A 139 12.61 9.94 27.42
C ARG A 139 14.08 9.72 27.73
N LYS A 140 14.43 9.69 29.02
CA LYS A 140 15.82 9.55 29.45
C LYS A 140 16.51 8.31 28.93
N MET A 141 15.78 7.19 28.82
CA MET A 141 16.35 5.93 28.35
C MET A 141 15.27 5.02 27.77
N LEU A 142 15.55 4.42 26.60
CA LEU A 142 14.76 3.37 26.00
C LEU A 142 15.69 2.29 25.44
N PRO A 143 15.77 1.11 26.08
CA PRO A 143 16.52 -0.03 25.51
C PRO A 143 15.64 -0.77 24.50
N ILE A 144 16.17 -1.01 23.31
CA ILE A 144 15.61 -1.90 22.28
C ILE A 144 16.58 -3.05 22.10
N ARG A 145 16.17 -4.27 22.40
CA ARG A 145 17.07 -5.45 22.41
C ARG A 145 16.63 -6.47 21.38
N LYS A 146 17.41 -6.59 20.28
CA LYS A 146 17.22 -7.57 19.19
C LYS A 146 15.77 -7.61 18.68
N GLN A 147 15.17 -6.45 18.42
CA GLN A 147 13.84 -6.31 17.87
C GLN A 147 13.92 -5.95 16.39
N THR A 148 12.96 -6.38 15.57
CA THR A 148 12.81 -5.83 14.23
C THR A 148 12.46 -4.35 14.31
N ALA A 149 12.76 -3.57 13.28
CA ALA A 149 12.41 -2.14 13.28
C ALA A 149 10.89 -1.92 13.46
N VAL A 150 10.05 -2.81 12.95
CA VAL A 150 8.59 -2.82 13.20
C VAL A 150 8.26 -3.00 14.68
N GLN A 151 8.91 -3.97 15.34
CA GLN A 151 8.73 -4.21 16.79
C GLN A 151 9.27 -3.02 17.60
N ALA A 152 10.37 -2.42 17.16
CA ALA A 152 10.95 -1.24 17.80
C ALA A 152 10.00 -0.03 17.72
N ILE A 153 9.31 0.20 16.58
CA ILE A 153 8.28 1.25 16.48
C ILE A 153 7.12 0.99 17.45
N ASN A 154 6.67 -0.26 17.56
CA ASN A 154 5.63 -0.62 18.53
C ASN A 154 6.11 -0.41 19.98
N ALA A 155 7.36 -0.70 20.29
CA ALA A 155 7.95 -0.42 21.60
C ALA A 155 8.02 1.10 21.88
N VAL A 156 8.32 1.92 20.86
CA VAL A 156 8.24 3.38 20.95
C VAL A 156 6.81 3.82 21.25
N ASN A 157 5.84 3.35 20.47
CA ASN A 157 4.42 3.68 20.70
C ASN A 157 4.00 3.32 22.14
N ALA A 158 4.35 2.13 22.61
CA ALA A 158 4.05 1.69 23.98
C ALA A 158 4.76 2.55 25.03
N ALA A 159 6.02 2.92 24.83
CA ALA A 159 6.81 3.72 25.76
C ALA A 159 6.23 5.12 25.98
N TRP A 160 5.61 5.72 24.99
CA TRP A 160 4.94 7.03 25.09
C TRP A 160 3.42 6.92 25.27
N GLY A 161 2.86 5.69 25.43
CA GLY A 161 1.41 5.48 25.61
C GLY A 161 0.59 5.83 24.35
N LEU A 162 1.19 5.71 23.16
CA LEU A 162 0.56 6.10 21.90
C LEU A 162 -0.17 4.91 21.26
N ARG A 163 -1.32 5.22 20.64
CA ARG A 163 -2.08 4.27 19.80
C ARG A 163 -2.22 4.85 18.41
N VAL A 164 -1.10 5.09 17.76
CA VAL A 164 -1.05 5.73 16.44
C VAL A 164 -0.71 4.69 15.37
N PRO A 165 -1.35 4.79 14.20
CA PRO A 165 -1.03 3.91 13.09
C PRO A 165 0.30 4.30 12.44
N PHE A 166 0.92 3.33 11.81
CA PHE A 166 2.04 3.56 10.89
C PHE A 166 1.93 2.60 9.71
N PHE A 167 2.30 3.08 8.54
CA PHE A 167 2.18 2.34 7.28
C PHE A 167 3.02 3.01 6.19
N PHE A 168 3.24 2.32 5.08
CA PHE A 168 3.75 2.91 3.84
C PHE A 168 2.60 3.24 2.89
N SER A 169 2.75 4.31 2.12
CA SER A 169 1.86 4.62 1.00
C SER A 169 2.67 5.34 -0.09
N GLY A 170 2.76 4.71 -1.26
CA GLY A 170 3.55 5.24 -2.38
C GLY A 170 5.04 5.43 -2.04
N GLY A 171 5.62 4.49 -1.31
CA GLY A 171 7.04 4.53 -0.92
C GLY A 171 7.39 5.54 0.17
N VAL A 172 6.40 6.17 0.81
CA VAL A 172 6.58 7.10 1.93
C VAL A 172 6.05 6.46 3.20
N PHE A 173 6.84 6.47 4.27
CA PHE A 173 6.41 6.03 5.59
C PHE A 173 5.61 7.12 6.29
N TYR A 174 4.48 6.74 6.88
CA TYR A 174 3.62 7.61 7.69
C TYR A 174 3.53 7.09 9.12
N TRP A 175 3.68 7.97 10.09
CA TRP A 175 3.46 7.69 11.50
C TRP A 175 2.64 8.81 12.14
N ASP A 176 1.41 8.49 12.56
CA ASP A 176 0.40 9.45 13.04
C ASP A 176 0.11 10.59 12.04
N GLU A 177 0.31 10.30 10.75
CA GLU A 177 0.11 11.21 9.61
C GLU A 177 -0.65 10.49 8.50
N LYS A 178 -1.16 11.27 7.55
CA LYS A 178 -1.92 10.75 6.40
C LYS A 178 -1.31 11.24 5.09
N PRO A 179 -1.46 10.47 4.00
CA PRO A 179 -1.14 10.95 2.66
C PRO A 179 -1.95 12.20 2.32
N GLU A 180 -1.31 13.14 1.64
CA GLU A 180 -1.99 14.33 1.15
C GLU A 180 -2.99 13.96 0.06
N GLN A 181 -4.19 14.51 0.16
CA GLN A 181 -5.22 14.36 -0.86
C GLN A 181 -5.50 15.72 -1.51
N LYS A 182 -5.20 15.80 -2.81
CA LYS A 182 -5.42 17.05 -3.58
C LYS A 182 -6.86 17.24 -4.04
N LYS A 183 -7.61 16.14 -4.24
CA LYS A 183 -8.96 16.14 -4.81
C LYS A 183 -9.83 15.08 -4.14
N VAL A 184 -11.06 15.45 -3.76
CA VAL A 184 -12.08 14.49 -3.32
C VAL A 184 -12.86 14.02 -4.55
N TYR A 185 -12.87 12.71 -4.77
CA TYR A 185 -13.57 12.11 -5.90
C TYR A 185 -14.98 11.70 -5.51
N THR A 186 -15.92 11.88 -6.44
CA THR A 186 -17.32 11.52 -6.24
C THR A 186 -17.63 10.19 -6.93
N PHE A 187 -18.27 9.31 -6.18
CA PHE A 187 -18.83 8.06 -6.68
C PHE A 187 -20.35 8.12 -6.63
N GLU A 188 -20.99 7.92 -7.77
CA GLU A 188 -22.42 8.11 -7.96
C GLU A 188 -23.06 6.86 -8.57
N ARG A 189 -24.22 6.47 -8.03
CA ARG A 189 -25.03 5.37 -8.56
C ARG A 189 -25.46 5.66 -10.00
N GLY A 190 -25.25 4.67 -10.89
CA GLY A 190 -25.60 4.80 -12.31
C GLY A 190 -24.56 5.55 -13.15
N VAL A 191 -23.46 6.03 -12.53
CA VAL A 191 -22.35 6.68 -13.22
C VAL A 191 -21.09 5.84 -13.12
N ASN A 192 -20.55 5.65 -11.93
CA ASN A 192 -19.28 4.97 -11.71
C ASN A 192 -19.30 3.96 -10.53
N ILE A 193 -20.42 3.79 -9.83
CA ILE A 193 -20.63 2.70 -8.88
C ILE A 193 -21.18 1.50 -9.65
N LEU A 194 -20.41 0.42 -9.71
CA LEU A 194 -20.84 -0.86 -10.31
C LEU A 194 -21.64 -1.69 -9.31
N ASN A 195 -21.19 -1.72 -8.05
CA ASN A 195 -21.85 -2.42 -6.97
C ASN A 195 -21.57 -1.71 -5.63
N LEU A 196 -22.53 -1.78 -4.72
CA LEU A 196 -22.37 -1.31 -3.34
C LEU A 196 -23.02 -2.31 -2.40
N ARG A 197 -22.25 -2.84 -1.46
CA ARG A 197 -22.78 -3.78 -0.47
C ARG A 197 -22.22 -3.48 0.93
N ARG A 198 -22.91 -3.97 1.95
CA ARG A 198 -22.46 -3.86 3.33
C ARG A 198 -22.34 -5.25 3.95
N ALA A 199 -21.20 -5.55 4.55
CA ALA A 199 -20.95 -6.79 5.24
C ALA A 199 -20.13 -6.54 6.51
N GLY A 200 -20.54 -7.12 7.64
CA GLY A 200 -19.83 -6.96 8.91
C GLY A 200 -19.67 -5.51 9.39
N GLY A 201 -20.61 -4.62 9.04
CA GLY A 201 -20.54 -3.21 9.40
C GLY A 201 -19.71 -2.34 8.44
N VAL A 202 -19.00 -2.93 7.49
CA VAL A 202 -18.14 -2.24 6.51
C VAL A 202 -18.86 -2.16 5.16
N TRP A 203 -18.81 -1.01 4.52
CA TRP A 203 -19.26 -0.83 3.16
C TRP A 203 -18.14 -1.20 2.17
N GLU A 204 -18.52 -1.90 1.11
CA GLU A 204 -17.69 -2.20 -0.04
C GLU A 204 -18.32 -1.59 -1.28
N LEU A 205 -17.60 -0.69 -1.93
CA LEU A 205 -17.94 -0.07 -3.19
C LEU A 205 -17.06 -0.68 -4.28
N GLU A 206 -17.66 -1.23 -5.32
CA GLU A 206 -16.99 -1.69 -6.53
C GLU A 206 -17.13 -0.64 -7.63
N THR A 207 -16.01 -0.27 -8.23
CA THR A 207 -15.94 0.70 -9.35
C THR A 207 -14.98 0.21 -10.43
N VAL A 208 -14.96 0.88 -11.56
CA VAL A 208 -13.90 0.73 -12.57
C VAL A 208 -12.54 1.06 -11.97
N SER A 209 -11.46 0.86 -12.72
CA SER A 209 -10.12 1.22 -12.22
C SER A 209 -10.07 2.66 -11.69
N ALA A 210 -9.71 2.81 -10.43
CA ALA A 210 -9.56 4.11 -9.77
C ALA A 210 -8.18 4.19 -9.09
N PRO A 211 -7.07 4.22 -9.87
CA PRO A 211 -5.70 4.16 -9.35
C PRO A 211 -5.34 5.34 -8.44
N PHE A 212 -6.05 6.45 -8.57
CA PHE A 212 -5.89 7.68 -7.79
C PHE A 212 -6.49 7.59 -6.37
N ILE A 213 -7.23 6.52 -6.02
CA ILE A 213 -7.81 6.33 -4.68
C ILE A 213 -6.84 5.51 -3.82
N LYS A 214 -6.53 6.03 -2.64
CA LYS A 214 -5.70 5.36 -1.61
C LYS A 214 -6.48 5.24 -0.30
N HIS A 215 -6.09 4.32 0.59
CA HIS A 215 -6.63 4.34 1.93
C HIS A 215 -6.33 5.69 2.62
N SER A 216 -7.11 6.03 3.63
CA SER A 216 -7.08 7.34 4.31
C SER A 216 -7.49 8.55 3.45
N HIS A 217 -7.80 8.36 2.14
CA HIS A 217 -8.46 9.39 1.34
C HIS A 217 -9.93 9.54 1.75
N LYS A 218 -10.49 10.70 1.48
CA LYS A 218 -11.92 10.97 1.53
C LYS A 218 -12.51 10.84 0.14
N ILE A 219 -13.70 10.25 0.06
CA ILE A 219 -14.50 10.18 -1.15
C ILE A 219 -15.91 10.70 -0.84
N ASN A 220 -16.58 11.25 -1.85
CA ASN A 220 -17.96 11.66 -1.74
C ASN A 220 -18.84 10.62 -2.42
N LEU A 221 -19.92 10.18 -1.76
CA LEU A 221 -20.85 9.18 -2.25
C LEU A 221 -22.21 9.81 -2.55
N ILE A 222 -22.80 9.41 -3.68
CA ILE A 222 -24.15 9.73 -4.06
C ILE A 222 -24.89 8.42 -4.35
N HIS A 223 -25.49 7.83 -3.31
CA HIS A 223 -26.19 6.56 -3.40
C HIS A 223 -27.38 6.52 -2.41
N PRO A 224 -28.55 5.92 -2.75
CA PRO A 224 -29.72 5.88 -1.87
C PRO A 224 -29.48 5.24 -0.49
N GLN A 225 -28.55 4.30 -0.39
CA GLN A 225 -28.24 3.61 0.88
C GLN A 225 -27.21 4.34 1.74
N VAL A 226 -26.34 5.14 1.13
CA VAL A 226 -25.31 5.93 1.84
C VAL A 226 -24.90 7.10 0.96
N SER A 227 -24.88 8.31 1.51
CA SER A 227 -24.47 9.52 0.81
C SER A 227 -23.65 10.41 1.74
N GLY A 228 -22.78 11.23 1.13
CA GLY A 228 -21.90 12.14 1.83
C GLY A 228 -20.43 11.73 1.78
N GLU A 229 -19.61 12.48 2.53
CA GLU A 229 -18.17 12.26 2.59
C GLU A 229 -17.83 11.13 3.56
N VAL A 230 -17.04 10.16 3.11
CA VAL A 230 -16.56 9.04 3.91
C VAL A 230 -15.04 8.88 3.75
N GLU A 231 -14.37 8.34 4.78
CA GLU A 231 -12.94 8.05 4.73
C GLU A 231 -12.70 6.59 4.31
N VAL A 232 -11.86 6.41 3.31
CA VAL A 232 -11.45 5.10 2.79
C VAL A 232 -10.59 4.38 3.82
N SER A 233 -11.01 3.19 4.24
CA SER A 233 -10.26 2.33 5.16
C SER A 233 -9.31 1.38 4.45
N LYS A 234 -9.72 0.89 3.26
CA LYS A 234 -8.99 -0.09 2.48
C LYS A 234 -9.32 0.06 1.00
N VAL A 235 -8.35 -0.20 0.14
CA VAL A 235 -8.50 -0.30 -1.32
C VAL A 235 -7.96 -1.64 -1.79
N VAL A 236 -8.70 -2.32 -2.66
CA VAL A 236 -8.22 -3.51 -3.35
C VAL A 236 -8.41 -3.32 -4.84
N SER A 237 -7.34 -3.37 -5.61
CA SER A 237 -7.40 -3.34 -7.07
C SER A 237 -7.16 -4.74 -7.61
N LYS A 238 -8.01 -5.17 -8.57
CA LYS A 238 -7.89 -6.48 -9.21
C LYS A 238 -7.98 -6.32 -10.72
N THR A 239 -7.14 -7.06 -11.40
CA THR A 239 -7.26 -7.28 -12.84
C THR A 239 -7.57 -8.75 -13.11
N ASN A 240 -8.12 -9.04 -14.27
CA ASN A 240 -8.24 -10.40 -14.77
C ASN A 240 -7.51 -10.54 -16.11
N ASP A 241 -7.42 -11.77 -16.61
CA ASP A 241 -6.79 -12.13 -17.89
C ASP A 241 -7.49 -11.53 -19.12
N SER A 242 -8.74 -11.09 -18.97
CA SER A 242 -9.54 -10.44 -20.02
C SER A 242 -9.35 -8.90 -20.05
N GLY A 243 -8.41 -8.35 -19.24
CA GLY A 243 -8.08 -6.93 -19.20
C GLY A 243 -9.05 -6.05 -18.40
N PHE A 244 -10.00 -6.65 -17.66
CA PHE A 244 -10.85 -5.88 -16.77
C PHE A 244 -10.10 -5.47 -15.51
N ILE A 245 -10.17 -4.20 -15.17
CA ILE A 245 -9.64 -3.65 -13.92
C ILE A 245 -10.80 -3.21 -13.05
N ARG A 246 -10.80 -3.63 -11.78
CA ARG A 246 -11.79 -3.25 -10.76
C ARG A 246 -11.08 -2.71 -9.54
N THR A 247 -11.67 -1.67 -8.97
CA THR A 247 -11.25 -1.14 -7.67
C THR A 247 -12.38 -1.35 -6.67
N TYR A 248 -12.05 -1.98 -5.55
CA TYR A 248 -12.93 -2.18 -4.40
C TYR A 248 -12.49 -1.23 -3.29
N ILE A 249 -13.38 -0.35 -2.90
CA ILE A 249 -13.13 0.69 -1.88
C ILE A 249 -13.95 0.34 -0.65
N TYR A 250 -13.30 0.27 0.51
CA TYR A 250 -13.93 -0.06 1.78
C TYR A 250 -13.92 1.15 2.72
N PHE A 251 -15.02 1.37 3.42
CA PHE A 251 -15.21 2.48 4.36
C PHE A 251 -16.23 2.15 5.45
#